data_97f58eecc890f2c45bd7209c6cfd9c9f
#
_entry.id   97f58eecc890f2c45bd7209c6cfd9c9f
#
_cell.length_a   1.000
_cell.length_b   1.000
_cell.length_c   1.000
_cell.angle_alpha   90.00
_cell.angle_beta   90.00
_cell.angle_gamma   90.00
#
_symmetry.space_group_name_H-M   'P 1'
#
loop_
_entity.id
_entity.type
_entity.pdbx_description
1 polymer ?
#
loop_
_entity_poly.entity_id
_entity_poly.type
_entity_poly.pdbx_seq_one_letter_code
_entity_poly.pdbx_strand_id
1 'polypeptide(L)'
;MSWTYLFVAGLCEVGWAIGLKYTEGFSKLLPSILTVMSMIASMGLLSMALRNLPIGTAYAIWTGIGIVGTFGLGIMLFDEPLTVSRCIFAAMIACGIVGLRFV
;
A
#
# COMPACT_ATOMS: atom_id res chain seq x y z
N MET A 1 17.02 5.86 -6.95
CA MET A 1 16.75 5.72 -5.51
C MET A 1 15.32 6.10 -5.15
N SER A 2 14.79 7.20 -5.74
CA SER A 2 13.42 7.65 -5.42
C SER A 2 12.36 6.59 -5.70
N TRP A 3 12.48 5.89 -6.81
CA TRP A 3 11.53 4.81 -7.13
C TRP A 3 11.63 3.64 -6.14
N THR A 4 12.85 3.37 -5.66
CA THR A 4 13.04 2.34 -4.63
C THR A 4 12.36 2.73 -3.33
N TYR A 5 12.53 3.97 -2.89
CA TYR A 5 11.85 4.49 -1.70
C TYR A 5 10.34 4.39 -1.86
N LEU A 6 9.84 4.76 -3.05
CA LEU A 6 8.41 4.75 -3.31
C LEU A 6 7.84 3.32 -3.27
N PHE A 7 8.54 2.38 -3.88
CA PHE A 7 8.09 0.98 -3.88
C PHE A 7 8.06 0.41 -2.47
N VAL A 8 9.13 0.62 -1.69
CA VAL A 8 9.20 0.13 -0.32
C VAL A 8 8.14 0.83 0.55
N ALA A 9 7.90 2.12 0.33
CA ALA A 9 6.84 2.84 1.03
C ALA A 9 5.47 2.22 0.77
N GLY A 10 5.22 1.83 -0.49
CA GLY A 10 3.97 1.15 -0.85
C GLY A 10 3.83 -0.21 -0.18
N LEU A 11 4.92 -0.97 -0.09
CA LEU A 11 4.91 -2.25 0.63
C LEU A 11 4.65 -2.05 2.12
N CYS A 12 5.22 -1.01 2.73
CA CYS A 12 4.94 -0.68 4.12
C CYS A 12 3.48 -0.28 4.30
N GLU A 13 2.89 0.38 3.29
CA GLU A 13 1.47 0.71 3.33
C GLU A 13 0.62 -0.55 3.35
N VAL A 14 0.95 -1.55 2.56
CA VAL A 14 0.28 -2.85 2.61
C VAL A 14 0.38 -3.42 4.03
N GLY A 15 1.56 -3.32 4.62
CA GLY A 15 1.81 -3.82 5.98
C GLY A 15 0.91 -3.15 7.02
N TRP A 16 0.83 -1.82 7.04
CA TRP A 16 0.01 -1.16 8.05
C TRP A 16 -1.49 -1.27 7.73
N ALA A 17 -1.87 -1.35 6.44
CA ALA A 17 -3.27 -1.54 6.07
C ALA A 17 -3.79 -2.90 6.59
N ILE A 18 -3.00 -3.96 6.39
CA ILE A 18 -3.34 -5.29 6.91
C ILE A 18 -3.27 -5.27 8.45
N GLY A 19 -2.27 -4.61 9.00
CA GLY A 19 -2.10 -4.50 10.45
C GLY A 19 -3.30 -3.86 11.13
N LEU A 20 -3.94 -2.87 10.49
CA LEU A 20 -5.11 -2.22 11.05
C LEU A 20 -6.21 -3.21 11.42
N LYS A 21 -6.40 -4.23 10.59
CA LYS A 21 -7.43 -5.23 10.88
C LYS A 21 -7.07 -6.04 12.13
N TYR A 22 -5.79 -6.34 12.32
CA TYR A 22 -5.33 -7.10 13.49
C TYR A 22 -5.35 -6.28 14.78
N THR A 23 -5.38 -4.94 14.69
CA THR A 23 -5.44 -4.10 15.90
C THR A 23 -6.81 -4.11 16.56
N GLU A 24 -7.84 -4.52 15.85
CA GLU A 24 -9.22 -4.50 16.31
C GLU A 24 -9.59 -3.15 16.94
N GLY A 25 -9.42 -2.09 16.15
CA GLY A 25 -9.71 -0.73 16.57
C GLY A 25 -8.65 -0.16 17.51
N PHE A 26 -7.40 -0.63 17.39
CA PHE A 26 -6.28 -0.24 18.25
C PHE A 26 -6.46 -0.69 19.70
N SER A 27 -7.27 -1.74 19.90
CA SER A 27 -7.47 -2.30 21.23
C SER A 27 -6.37 -3.30 21.62
N LYS A 28 -5.64 -3.83 20.65
CA LYS A 28 -4.57 -4.79 20.89
C LYS A 28 -3.21 -4.09 20.79
N LEU A 29 -2.42 -4.16 21.85
CA LEU A 29 -1.19 -3.39 21.97
C LEU A 29 -0.13 -3.75 20.94
N LEU A 30 0.22 -5.03 20.81
CA LEU A 30 1.32 -5.43 19.91
C LEU A 30 0.98 -5.16 18.43
N PRO A 31 -0.18 -5.58 17.91
CA PRO A 31 -0.54 -5.21 16.54
C PRO A 31 -0.60 -3.70 16.32
N SER A 32 -1.06 -2.94 17.31
CA SER A 32 -1.14 -1.48 17.19
C SER A 32 0.24 -0.85 17.08
N ILE A 33 1.20 -1.31 17.88
CA ILE A 33 2.58 -0.80 17.81
C ILE A 33 3.20 -1.10 16.46
N LEU A 34 3.07 -2.34 15.98
CA LEU A 34 3.64 -2.74 14.69
C LEU A 34 3.00 -1.97 13.54
N THR A 35 1.69 -1.75 13.60
CA THR A 35 0.96 -1.00 12.59
C THR A 35 1.43 0.46 12.54
N VAL A 36 1.54 1.12 13.69
CA VAL A 36 1.99 2.50 13.74
C VAL A 36 3.42 2.64 13.25
N MET A 37 4.31 1.71 13.62
CA MET A 37 5.68 1.72 13.14
C MET A 37 5.73 1.59 11.61
N SER A 38 4.92 0.71 11.04
CA SER A 38 4.84 0.55 9.60
C SER A 38 4.30 1.80 8.91
N MET A 39 3.32 2.48 9.51
CA MET A 39 2.80 3.75 9.01
C MET A 39 3.89 4.82 8.97
N ILE A 40 4.65 4.94 10.04
CA ILE A 40 5.73 5.93 10.11
C ILE A 40 6.79 5.64 9.05
N ALA A 41 7.19 4.39 8.91
CA ALA A 41 8.16 4.00 7.89
C ALA A 41 7.64 4.28 6.48
N SER A 42 6.37 3.96 6.22
CA SER A 42 5.74 4.18 4.91
C SER A 42 5.74 5.66 4.55
N MET A 43 5.28 6.50 5.46
CA MET A 43 5.21 7.95 5.21
C MET A 43 6.59 8.58 5.12
N GLY A 44 7.54 8.12 5.92
CA GLY A 44 8.92 8.61 5.85
C GLY A 44 9.56 8.30 4.50
N LEU A 45 9.40 7.07 4.02
CA LEU A 45 9.93 6.68 2.72
C LEU A 45 9.24 7.41 1.58
N LEU A 46 7.93 7.61 1.67
CA LEU A 46 7.20 8.40 0.69
C LEU A 46 7.74 9.82 0.64
N SER A 47 7.96 10.42 1.80
CA SER A 47 8.52 11.77 1.90
C SER A 47 9.88 11.85 1.20
N MET A 48 10.73 10.85 1.38
CA MET A 48 12.03 10.79 0.73
C MET A 48 11.89 10.67 -0.79
N ALA A 49 10.93 9.88 -1.26
CA ALA A 49 10.67 9.74 -2.69
C ALA A 49 10.21 11.08 -3.30
N LEU A 50 9.45 11.85 -2.55
CA LEU A 50 8.91 13.14 -3.02
C LEU A 50 9.98 14.21 -3.26
N ARG A 51 11.21 13.98 -2.81
CA ARG A 51 12.31 14.92 -3.09
C ARG A 51 12.59 15.00 -4.59
N ASN A 52 12.35 13.92 -5.34
CA ASN A 52 12.71 13.84 -6.76
C ASN A 52 11.54 13.47 -7.66
N LEU A 53 10.36 13.25 -7.12
CA LEU A 53 9.19 12.80 -7.89
C LEU A 53 8.03 13.78 -7.69
N PRO A 54 7.20 13.98 -8.74
CA PRO A 54 5.98 14.78 -8.60
C PRO A 54 5.05 14.14 -7.57
N ILE A 55 4.40 14.95 -6.75
CA ILE A 55 3.55 14.45 -5.68
C ILE A 55 2.36 13.66 -6.22
N GLY A 56 1.76 14.12 -7.32
CA GLY A 56 0.62 13.40 -7.89
C GLY A 56 0.96 12.00 -8.34
N THR A 57 2.08 11.85 -9.03
CA THR A 57 2.56 10.55 -9.50
C THR A 57 2.95 9.66 -8.33
N ALA A 58 3.75 10.20 -7.41
CA ALA A 58 4.24 9.41 -6.27
C ALA A 58 3.10 8.96 -5.36
N TYR A 59 2.18 9.85 -5.06
CA TYR A 59 1.05 9.51 -4.19
C TYR A 59 0.14 8.47 -4.84
N ALA A 60 -0.15 8.61 -6.13
CA ALA A 60 -0.99 7.66 -6.86
C ALA A 60 -0.35 6.27 -6.87
N ILE A 61 0.95 6.18 -7.11
CA ILE A 61 1.66 4.91 -7.14
C ILE A 61 1.72 4.29 -5.74
N TRP A 62 2.03 5.10 -4.72
CA TRP A 62 2.07 4.64 -3.34
C TRP A 62 0.72 4.07 -2.91
N THR A 63 -0.36 4.82 -3.16
CA THR A 63 -1.71 4.39 -2.82
C THR A 63 -2.10 3.15 -3.62
N GLY A 64 -1.76 3.13 -4.91
CA GLY A 64 -2.09 2.01 -5.78
C GLY A 64 -1.39 0.72 -5.37
N ILE A 65 -0.12 0.78 -5.01
CA ILE A 65 0.59 -0.40 -4.51
C ILE A 65 -0.08 -0.91 -3.24
N GLY A 66 -0.43 0.00 -2.34
CA GLY A 66 -1.14 -0.36 -1.11
C GLY A 66 -2.46 -1.04 -1.39
N ILE A 67 -3.24 -0.49 -2.31
CA ILE A 67 -4.55 -1.05 -2.67
C ILE A 67 -4.41 -2.45 -3.27
N VAL A 68 -3.53 -2.60 -4.26
CA VAL A 68 -3.34 -3.89 -4.94
C VAL A 68 -2.81 -4.95 -3.98
N GLY A 69 -1.81 -4.59 -3.18
CA GLY A 69 -1.23 -5.52 -2.21
C GLY A 69 -2.23 -5.92 -1.13
N THR A 70 -2.99 -4.96 -0.63
CA THR A 70 -4.01 -5.23 0.40
C THR A 70 -5.14 -6.07 -0.17
N PHE A 71 -5.53 -5.83 -1.43
CA PHE A 71 -6.52 -6.65 -2.11
C PHE A 71 -6.07 -8.12 -2.14
N GLY A 72 -4.83 -8.38 -2.57
CA GLY A 72 -4.29 -9.74 -2.63
C GLY A 72 -4.22 -10.42 -1.27
N LEU A 73 -3.68 -9.70 -0.26
CA LEU A 73 -3.56 -10.25 1.08
C LEU A 73 -4.92 -10.40 1.78
N GLY A 74 -5.88 -9.53 1.47
CA GLY A 74 -7.23 -9.67 1.99
C GLY A 74 -7.87 -10.99 1.58
N ILE A 75 -7.67 -11.37 0.32
CA ILE A 75 -8.16 -12.66 -0.17
C ILE A 75 -7.48 -13.82 0.56
N MET A 76 -6.16 -13.73 0.73
CA MET A 76 -5.37 -14.81 1.32
C MET A 76 -5.57 -14.94 2.83
N LEU A 77 -5.64 -13.82 3.54
CA LEU A 77 -5.62 -13.81 5.00
C LEU A 77 -7.00 -13.71 5.64
N PHE A 78 -7.94 -13.07 4.95
CA PHE A 78 -9.25 -12.76 5.53
C PHE A 78 -10.41 -13.37 4.74
N ASP A 79 -10.10 -14.28 3.83
CA ASP A 79 -11.11 -14.99 3.01
C ASP A 79 -12.07 -14.06 2.28
N GLU A 80 -11.55 -12.92 1.83
CA GLU A 80 -12.36 -11.99 1.04
C GLU A 80 -12.68 -12.59 -0.32
N PRO A 81 -13.83 -12.22 -0.92
CA PRO A 81 -14.25 -12.89 -2.15
C PRO A 81 -13.31 -12.61 -3.31
N LEU A 82 -12.97 -13.65 -4.06
CA LEU A 82 -12.19 -13.56 -5.28
C LEU A 82 -13.16 -13.70 -6.45
N THR A 83 -13.63 -12.57 -6.98
CA THR A 83 -14.56 -12.55 -8.10
C THR A 83 -13.89 -11.96 -9.32
N VAL A 84 -14.45 -12.25 -10.51
CA VAL A 84 -13.92 -11.74 -11.77
C VAL A 84 -13.96 -10.21 -11.77
N SER A 85 -15.06 -9.61 -11.33
CA SER A 85 -15.18 -8.14 -11.33
C SER A 85 -14.17 -7.50 -10.37
N ARG A 86 -13.93 -8.08 -9.20
CA ARG A 86 -12.93 -7.56 -8.27
C ARG A 86 -11.53 -7.64 -8.87
N CYS A 87 -11.22 -8.75 -9.55
CA CYS A 87 -9.93 -8.91 -10.21
C CYS A 87 -9.75 -7.91 -11.35
N ILE A 88 -10.80 -7.65 -12.13
CA ILE A 88 -10.75 -6.69 -13.23
C ILE A 88 -10.41 -5.29 -12.70
N PHE A 89 -11.09 -4.84 -11.66
CA PHE A 89 -10.87 -3.51 -11.12
C PHE A 89 -9.52 -3.38 -10.42
N ALA A 90 -9.05 -4.43 -9.74
CA ALA A 90 -7.72 -4.44 -9.17
C ALA A 90 -6.65 -4.39 -10.27
N ALA A 91 -6.87 -5.10 -11.37
CA ALA A 91 -5.96 -5.06 -12.52
C ALA A 91 -5.90 -3.68 -13.17
N MET A 92 -7.03 -2.96 -13.21
CA MET A 92 -7.06 -1.59 -13.73
C MET A 92 -6.19 -0.67 -12.89
N ILE A 93 -6.24 -0.80 -11.57
CA ILE A 93 -5.38 -0.03 -10.66
C ILE A 93 -3.90 -0.36 -10.94
N ALA A 94 -3.58 -1.64 -11.02
CA ALA A 94 -2.21 -2.08 -11.28
C ALA A 94 -1.70 -1.54 -12.61
N CYS A 95 -2.51 -1.56 -13.66
CA CYS A 95 -2.15 -1.01 -14.97
C CYS A 95 -1.91 0.49 -14.89
N GLY A 96 -2.72 1.21 -14.10
CA GLY A 96 -2.52 2.64 -13.89
C GLY A 96 -1.18 2.95 -13.22
N ILE A 97 -0.77 2.14 -12.24
CA ILE A 97 0.51 2.30 -11.56
C ILE A 97 1.66 2.14 -12.56
N VAL A 98 1.59 1.07 -13.36
CA VAL A 98 2.62 0.79 -14.36
C VAL A 98 2.68 1.93 -15.38
N GLY A 99 1.52 2.42 -15.83
CA GLY A 99 1.45 3.52 -16.78
C GLY A 99 2.10 4.78 -16.24
N LEU A 100 1.81 5.14 -15.00
CA LEU A 100 2.40 6.33 -14.37
C LEU A 100 3.91 6.25 -14.22
N ARG A 101 4.45 5.05 -14.06
CA ARG A 101 5.89 4.85 -13.95
C ARG A 101 6.61 5.27 -15.24
N PHE A 102 5.97 5.08 -16.39
CA PHE A 102 6.59 5.29 -17.69
C PHE A 102 6.15 6.58 -18.40
N VAL A 103 5.30 7.36 -17.79
CA VAL A 103 4.89 8.67 -18.32
C VAL A 103 5.63 9.85 -17.59
#